data_bc0c5aac97bc510a5da150da7a722f39
#
_entry.id   bc0c5aac97bc510a5da150da7a722f39
#
_cell.length_a   1.000
_cell.length_b   1.000
_cell.length_c   1.000
_cell.angle_alpha   90.00
_cell.angle_beta   90.00
_cell.angle_gamma   90.00
#
_symmetry.space_group_name_H-M   'P 1'
#
loop_
_entity.id
_entity.type
_entity.pdbx_description
1 polymer ?
#
loop_
_entity_poly.entity_id
_entity_poly.type
_entity_poly.pdbx_seq_one_letter_code
_entity_poly.pdbx_strand_id
1 'polypeptide(L)'
;MRSRLALAVFLVSTSIAAASGAPTPGGPAVESGQPLEMGKQPAEVESMPSKALGKSEDFVMPSGNIGCIYIPEGGTTVYQPADGGPELSCDRIEPKYLRATLGRSGKASVQSNVGDQGCCSSENIVDYGETWSAGPFTCYSERTGLTCERGDGHSFLLSRARVRAD
;
A
#
# COMPACT_ATOMS: atom_id res chain seq x y z
N MET A 1 2.91 -47.81 -22.43
CA MET A 1 3.55 -47.99 -21.09
C MET A 1 2.78 -47.16 -20.10
N ARG A 2 2.08 -47.83 -19.19
CA ARG A 2 1.20 -47.18 -18.19
C ARG A 2 1.98 -47.06 -16.88
N SER A 3 2.23 -45.85 -16.41
CA SER A 3 2.83 -45.62 -15.09
C SER A 3 1.75 -45.15 -14.11
N ARG A 4 1.59 -45.92 -13.06
CA ARG A 4 0.59 -45.69 -11.98
C ARG A 4 1.24 -44.79 -10.91
N LEU A 5 0.58 -43.69 -10.59
CA LEU A 5 0.96 -42.82 -9.48
C LEU A 5 0.26 -43.32 -8.22
N ALA A 6 1.04 -43.59 -7.19
CA ALA A 6 0.55 -43.98 -5.88
C ALA A 6 0.28 -42.75 -5.03
N LEU A 7 -0.92 -42.67 -4.45
CA LEU A 7 -1.39 -41.61 -3.55
C LEU A 7 -1.01 -42.01 -2.10
N ALA A 8 -0.16 -41.24 -1.45
CA ALA A 8 0.13 -41.38 -0.03
C ALA A 8 -0.71 -40.39 0.79
N VAL A 9 -1.61 -40.93 1.60
CA VAL A 9 -2.42 -40.19 2.56
C VAL A 9 -1.69 -40.17 3.91
N PHE A 10 -1.30 -38.99 4.39
CA PHE A 10 -0.81 -38.81 5.75
C PHE A 10 -1.95 -38.31 6.66
N LEU A 11 -2.33 -39.16 7.60
CA LEU A 11 -3.24 -38.81 8.70
C LEU A 11 -2.39 -38.25 9.86
N VAL A 12 -2.61 -37.00 10.21
CA VAL A 12 -2.05 -36.39 11.42
C VAL A 12 -3.13 -36.36 12.48
N SER A 13 -2.91 -37.13 13.54
CA SER A 13 -3.76 -37.16 14.74
C SER A 13 -3.35 -36.04 15.69
N THR A 14 -4.27 -35.15 16.02
CA THR A 14 -4.10 -34.12 17.06
C THR A 14 -4.70 -34.61 18.37
N SER A 15 -3.88 -34.78 19.40
CA SER A 15 -4.28 -35.06 20.77
C SER A 15 -4.52 -33.76 21.54
N ILE A 16 -5.72 -33.63 22.11
CA ILE A 16 -6.11 -32.53 22.99
C ILE A 16 -5.89 -32.98 24.42
N ALA A 17 -5.03 -32.30 25.17
CA ALA A 17 -4.87 -32.46 26.61
C ALA A 17 -5.64 -31.37 27.34
N ALA A 18 -6.67 -31.74 28.10
CA ALA A 18 -7.37 -30.88 29.02
C ALA A 18 -6.70 -30.91 30.39
N ALA A 19 -6.34 -29.74 30.90
CA ALA A 19 -5.89 -29.58 32.29
C ALA A 19 -6.97 -28.82 33.09
N SER A 20 -7.61 -29.55 33.98
CA SER A 20 -8.51 -29.04 35.02
C SER A 20 -7.65 -28.58 36.22
N GLY A 21 -7.74 -27.31 36.61
CA GLY A 21 -7.22 -26.82 37.89
C GLY A 21 -8.34 -26.26 38.73
N ALA A 22 -8.56 -26.87 39.89
CA ALA A 22 -9.59 -26.53 40.88
C ALA A 22 -9.17 -25.29 41.73
N PRO A 23 -10.13 -24.55 42.32
CA PRO A 23 -9.87 -23.38 43.14
C PRO A 23 -9.62 -23.72 44.61
N THR A 24 -8.69 -23.03 45.24
CA THR A 24 -8.40 -23.07 46.67
C THR A 24 -9.09 -21.88 47.37
N PRO A 25 -9.81 -22.08 48.47
CA PRO A 25 -10.29 -20.98 49.29
C PRO A 25 -9.40 -20.70 50.47
N GLY A 26 -9.25 -19.45 50.87
CA GLY A 26 -8.63 -19.12 52.18
C GLY A 26 -8.20 -17.66 52.24
N GLY A 27 -8.98 -16.84 52.94
CA GLY A 27 -8.75 -15.42 53.19
C GLY A 27 -7.60 -15.15 54.13
N PRO A 28 -7.37 -13.94 54.64
CA PRO A 28 -8.27 -13.25 55.57
C PRO A 28 -8.51 -11.77 55.24
N ALA A 29 -9.50 -11.20 55.88
CA ALA A 29 -9.87 -9.81 55.91
C ALA A 29 -8.80 -8.97 56.60
N VAL A 30 -8.50 -7.80 56.06
CA VAL A 30 -7.81 -6.67 56.72
C VAL A 30 -8.33 -5.41 56.03
N GLU A 31 -8.96 -4.67 56.72
CA GLU A 31 -8.64 -3.54 57.59
C GLU A 31 -8.63 -2.19 56.85
N SER A 32 -9.56 -1.43 57.31
CA SER A 32 -9.88 -0.02 57.10
C SER A 32 -8.72 0.95 56.82
N GLY A 33 -8.96 1.80 55.86
CA GLY A 33 -8.72 3.21 56.08
C GLY A 33 -7.40 3.81 55.73
N GLN A 34 -7.35 4.34 54.51
CA GLN A 34 -6.70 5.66 54.28
C GLN A 34 -7.29 6.32 53.04
N PRO A 35 -7.59 7.61 53.05
CA PRO A 35 -8.00 8.35 51.85
C PRO A 35 -6.75 8.50 50.99
N LEU A 36 -6.77 7.84 49.81
CA LEU A 36 -5.76 8.11 48.80
C LEU A 36 -5.96 9.56 48.30
N GLU A 37 -4.98 10.36 48.63
CA GLU A 37 -4.81 11.66 48.00
C GLU A 37 -4.92 11.50 46.49
N MET A 38 -5.78 12.32 45.92
CA MET A 38 -5.94 12.49 44.47
C MET A 38 -4.59 12.90 43.89
N GLY A 39 -3.83 11.90 43.46
CA GLY A 39 -2.59 12.09 42.71
C GLY A 39 -2.89 12.92 41.48
N LYS A 40 -2.20 14.02 41.40
CA LYS A 40 -2.03 14.95 40.30
C LYS A 40 -2.18 14.21 38.96
N GLN A 41 -3.24 14.53 38.24
CA GLN A 41 -3.52 14.09 36.89
C GLN A 41 -2.26 14.22 36.03
N PRO A 42 -1.80 13.19 35.33
CA PRO A 42 -0.69 13.33 34.39
C PRO A 42 -1.02 14.44 33.41
N ALA A 43 -0.07 15.33 33.18
CA ALA A 43 -0.18 16.40 32.20
C ALA A 43 -0.75 15.83 30.92
N GLU A 44 -1.84 16.42 30.48
CA GLU A 44 -2.45 16.19 29.16
C GLU A 44 -1.34 16.26 28.13
N VAL A 45 -1.03 15.11 27.53
CA VAL A 45 -0.10 15.05 26.41
C VAL A 45 -0.80 15.79 25.29
N GLU A 46 -0.41 17.04 25.06
CA GLU A 46 -0.86 17.80 23.91
C GLU A 46 -0.64 16.92 22.68
N SER A 47 -1.72 16.38 22.15
CA SER A 47 -1.70 15.62 20.90
C SER A 47 -1.22 16.60 19.83
N MET A 48 0.02 16.41 19.38
CA MET A 48 0.51 17.12 18.20
C MET A 48 -0.55 16.96 17.11
N PRO A 49 -0.91 18.02 16.38
CA PRO A 49 -1.89 17.91 15.31
C PRO A 49 -1.39 16.87 14.32
N SER A 50 -2.06 15.73 14.26
CA SER A 50 -1.76 14.70 13.25
C SER A 50 -2.07 15.36 11.91
N LYS A 51 -1.05 15.55 11.07
CA LYS A 51 -1.25 16.00 9.70
C LYS A 51 -2.27 15.05 9.07
N ALA A 52 -3.42 15.58 8.66
CA ALA A 52 -4.44 14.77 8.02
C ALA A 52 -3.83 14.06 6.81
N LEU A 53 -3.82 12.74 6.83
CA LEU A 53 -3.34 11.94 5.71
C LEU A 53 -4.29 12.15 4.54
N GLY A 54 -3.74 12.40 3.36
CA GLY A 54 -4.52 12.58 2.15
C GLY A 54 -5.15 11.27 1.68
N LYS A 55 -6.09 11.39 0.75
CA LYS A 55 -6.68 10.23 0.06
C LYS A 55 -5.84 9.92 -1.18
N SER A 56 -5.51 8.65 -1.39
CA SER A 56 -4.94 8.19 -2.66
C SER A 56 -5.96 8.29 -3.79
N GLU A 57 -5.48 8.53 -4.99
CA GLU A 57 -6.28 8.50 -6.21
C GLU A 57 -5.68 7.48 -7.16
N ASP A 58 -6.50 6.75 -7.86
CA ASP A 58 -6.09 5.76 -8.85
C ASP A 58 -6.84 5.93 -10.15
N PHE A 59 -6.21 5.53 -11.25
CA PHE A 59 -6.84 5.50 -12.56
C PHE A 59 -6.24 4.41 -13.45
N VAL A 60 -6.96 4.06 -14.51
CA VAL A 60 -6.53 3.09 -15.51
C VAL A 60 -6.73 3.65 -16.90
N MET A 61 -5.84 3.28 -17.84
CA MET A 61 -6.04 3.57 -19.27
C MET A 61 -7.13 2.66 -19.88
N PRO A 62 -7.80 3.06 -20.96
CA PRO A 62 -8.89 2.29 -21.58
C PRO A 62 -8.48 0.88 -22.01
N SER A 63 -7.20 0.64 -22.29
CA SER A 63 -6.68 -0.70 -22.62
C SER A 63 -6.63 -1.67 -21.44
N GLY A 64 -6.78 -1.20 -20.21
CA GLY A 64 -6.55 -1.98 -19.01
C GLY A 64 -5.09 -2.41 -18.78
N ASN A 65 -4.16 -1.99 -19.64
CA ASN A 65 -2.77 -2.43 -19.59
C ASN A 65 -1.86 -1.58 -18.69
N ILE A 66 -2.28 -0.35 -18.41
CA ILE A 66 -1.55 0.60 -17.57
C ILE A 66 -2.52 1.18 -16.56
N GLY A 67 -2.18 1.09 -15.29
CA GLY A 67 -2.91 1.71 -14.20
C GLY A 67 -1.97 2.40 -13.25
N CYS A 68 -2.42 3.46 -12.63
CA CYS A 68 -1.64 4.34 -11.79
C CYS A 68 -2.31 4.55 -10.44
N ILE A 69 -1.50 4.80 -9.44
CA ILE A 69 -1.92 5.24 -8.12
C ILE A 69 -1.10 6.47 -7.71
N TYR A 70 -1.79 7.49 -7.27
CA TYR A 70 -1.22 8.68 -6.66
C TYR A 70 -1.31 8.58 -5.14
N ILE A 71 -0.21 8.79 -4.48
CA ILE A 71 -0.10 8.89 -3.03
C ILE A 71 0.21 10.33 -2.66
N PRO A 72 -0.61 10.98 -1.82
CA PRO A 72 -0.40 12.37 -1.44
C PRO A 72 0.79 12.56 -0.52
N GLU A 73 1.18 13.81 -0.30
CA GLU A 73 2.22 14.15 0.67
C GLU A 73 1.85 13.69 2.08
N GLY A 74 2.82 13.03 2.76
CA GLY A 74 2.63 12.38 4.04
C GLY A 74 2.13 10.94 3.93
N GLY A 75 1.75 10.47 2.74
CA GLY A 75 1.27 9.12 2.52
C GLY A 75 -0.21 8.92 2.87
N THR A 76 -0.59 7.67 3.00
CA THR A 76 -1.92 7.20 3.43
C THR A 76 -1.81 6.39 4.72
N THR A 77 -2.92 5.89 5.24
CA THR A 77 -2.94 5.01 6.43
C THR A 77 -2.26 3.65 6.19
N VAL A 78 -2.10 3.23 4.93
CA VAL A 78 -1.56 1.91 4.56
C VAL A 78 -0.20 1.97 3.87
N TYR A 79 0.16 3.12 3.31
CA TYR A 79 1.43 3.29 2.59
C TYR A 79 1.98 4.70 2.76
N GLN A 80 3.28 4.78 3.04
CA GLN A 80 4.02 6.05 3.13
C GLN A 80 5.27 5.94 2.24
N PRO A 81 5.43 6.84 1.25
CA PRO A 81 6.66 6.94 0.48
C PRO A 81 7.86 7.21 1.39
N ALA A 82 9.02 6.63 1.08
CA ALA A 82 10.22 6.73 1.91
C ALA A 82 10.71 8.17 2.09
N ASP A 83 10.44 9.05 1.11
CA ASP A 83 10.79 10.47 1.13
C ASP A 83 9.68 11.38 1.66
N GLY A 84 8.57 10.79 2.15
CA GLY A 84 7.39 11.48 2.62
C GLY A 84 6.39 11.87 1.52
N GLY A 85 6.65 11.49 0.26
CA GLY A 85 5.76 11.77 -0.87
C GLY A 85 5.64 13.26 -1.22
N PRO A 86 4.82 13.65 -2.22
CA PRO A 86 3.89 12.77 -2.96
C PRO A 86 4.59 11.81 -3.92
N GLU A 87 3.90 10.74 -4.28
CA GLU A 87 4.40 9.74 -5.21
C GLU A 87 3.32 9.37 -6.23
N LEU A 88 3.73 9.17 -7.48
CA LEU A 88 2.93 8.60 -8.54
C LEU A 88 3.60 7.31 -9.00
N SER A 89 2.90 6.17 -8.85
CA SER A 89 3.36 4.87 -9.32
C SER A 89 2.40 4.34 -10.37
N CYS A 90 2.95 3.96 -11.54
CA CYS A 90 2.19 3.38 -12.64
C CYS A 90 2.72 2.02 -13.03
N ASP A 91 1.83 1.05 -13.08
CA ASP A 91 2.13 -0.32 -13.48
C ASP A 91 1.71 -0.58 -14.91
N ARG A 92 2.53 -1.35 -15.64
CA ARG A 92 2.19 -1.88 -16.96
C ARG A 92 2.25 -3.40 -16.94
N ILE A 93 1.18 -4.07 -17.40
CA ILE A 93 1.08 -5.54 -17.41
C ILE A 93 1.89 -6.15 -18.57
N GLU A 94 1.60 -5.71 -19.80
CA GLU A 94 2.16 -6.30 -21.01
C GLU A 94 3.10 -5.35 -21.77
N PRO A 95 4.13 -5.91 -22.44
CA PRO A 95 4.50 -7.32 -22.65
C PRO A 95 5.23 -7.94 -21.44
N LYS A 96 5.65 -7.17 -20.49
CA LYS A 96 6.28 -7.59 -19.24
C LYS A 96 5.85 -6.64 -18.14
N TYR A 97 5.50 -7.20 -16.99
CA TYR A 97 5.13 -6.38 -15.84
C TYR A 97 6.31 -5.49 -15.41
N LEU A 98 6.02 -4.23 -15.19
CA LEU A 98 6.95 -3.27 -14.62
C LEU A 98 6.20 -2.13 -13.94
N ARG A 99 6.87 -1.44 -13.05
CA ARG A 99 6.40 -0.24 -12.36
C ARG A 99 7.31 0.93 -12.68
N ALA A 100 6.73 2.06 -13.10
CA ALA A 100 7.41 3.34 -13.17
C ALA A 100 6.93 4.22 -12.01
N THR A 101 7.87 4.93 -11.37
CA THR A 101 7.56 5.76 -10.21
C THR A 101 8.21 7.13 -10.36
N LEU A 102 7.43 8.18 -10.11
CA LEU A 102 7.86 9.55 -9.86
C LEU A 102 7.62 9.86 -8.39
N GLY A 103 8.67 10.08 -7.63
CA GLY A 103 8.58 10.54 -6.24
C GLY A 103 8.46 12.06 -6.13
N ARG A 104 8.61 12.55 -4.91
CA ARG A 104 8.64 13.98 -4.57
C ARG A 104 9.73 14.73 -5.35
N SER A 105 10.88 14.09 -5.57
CA SER A 105 12.06 14.67 -6.21
C SER A 105 12.89 13.61 -6.93
N GLY A 106 13.86 14.04 -7.71
CA GLY A 106 14.76 13.15 -8.45
C GLY A 106 14.12 12.59 -9.72
N LYS A 107 14.86 11.74 -10.40
CA LYS A 107 14.44 11.12 -11.66
C LYS A 107 13.36 10.08 -11.47
N ALA A 108 12.57 9.87 -12.51
CA ALA A 108 11.66 8.73 -12.56
C ALA A 108 12.46 7.41 -12.50
N SER A 109 11.91 6.42 -11.84
CA SER A 109 12.51 5.07 -11.75
C SER A 109 11.63 4.04 -12.44
N VAL A 110 12.26 2.95 -12.92
CA VAL A 110 11.54 1.80 -13.51
C VAL A 110 12.04 0.51 -12.87
N GLN A 111 11.11 -0.26 -12.35
CA GLN A 111 11.37 -1.57 -11.74
C GLN A 111 10.67 -2.67 -12.53
N SER A 112 11.39 -3.75 -12.82
CA SER A 112 10.85 -4.94 -13.52
C SER A 112 10.60 -6.13 -12.58
N ASN A 113 11.10 -6.06 -11.35
CA ASN A 113 10.87 -7.07 -10.32
C ASN A 113 9.98 -6.47 -9.23
N VAL A 114 8.69 -6.38 -9.52
CA VAL A 114 7.68 -5.83 -8.62
C VAL A 114 7.10 -6.97 -7.79
N GLY A 115 7.26 -6.89 -6.46
CA GLY A 115 6.81 -7.93 -5.53
C GLY A 115 5.27 -7.99 -5.42
N ASP A 116 4.62 -6.83 -5.49
CA ASP A 116 3.16 -6.72 -5.48
C ASP A 116 2.67 -6.22 -6.84
N GLN A 117 2.01 -7.11 -7.58
CA GLN A 117 1.50 -6.86 -8.93
C GLN A 117 -0.01 -6.65 -8.90
N GLY A 118 -0.46 -5.63 -8.17
CA GLY A 118 -1.88 -5.32 -7.95
C GLY A 118 -2.54 -4.43 -9.02
N CYS A 119 -1.93 -4.26 -10.19
CA CYS A 119 -2.44 -3.31 -11.19
C CYS A 119 -3.75 -3.73 -11.83
N CYS A 120 -4.46 -2.84 -12.11
CA CYS A 120 -5.20 -2.13 -13.18
C CYS A 120 -6.70 -2.41 -13.09
N SER A 121 -7.26 -2.38 -11.89
CA SER A 121 -8.69 -2.59 -11.60
C SER A 121 -9.44 -1.32 -11.14
N SER A 122 -8.91 -0.11 -11.43
CA SER A 122 -9.60 1.14 -11.11
C SER A 122 -10.88 1.29 -11.93
N GLU A 123 -11.92 1.84 -11.30
CA GLU A 123 -13.14 2.27 -11.99
C GLU A 123 -12.96 3.65 -12.66
N ASN A 124 -11.91 4.38 -12.31
CA ASN A 124 -11.59 5.67 -12.91
C ASN A 124 -10.77 5.47 -14.18
N ILE A 125 -11.43 5.56 -15.33
CA ILE A 125 -10.80 5.43 -16.66
C ILE A 125 -10.45 6.82 -17.16
N VAL A 126 -9.17 7.02 -17.54
CA VAL A 126 -8.73 8.24 -18.23
C VAL A 126 -8.66 7.93 -19.72
N ASP A 127 -9.62 8.43 -20.49
CA ASP A 127 -9.76 8.12 -21.90
C ASP A 127 -8.59 8.63 -22.76
N TYR A 128 -8.41 8.02 -23.94
CA TYR A 128 -7.35 8.48 -24.86
C TYR A 128 -7.59 9.89 -25.35
N GLY A 129 -6.60 10.75 -25.18
CA GLY A 129 -6.65 12.18 -25.44
C GLY A 129 -6.97 13.00 -24.19
N GLU A 130 -7.24 12.35 -23.06
CA GLU A 130 -7.47 13.02 -21.79
C GLU A 130 -6.19 13.15 -20.95
N THR A 131 -6.26 14.08 -20.02
CA THR A 131 -5.19 14.38 -19.06
C THR A 131 -5.71 14.16 -17.67
N TRP A 132 -4.91 13.49 -16.83
CA TRP A 132 -5.12 13.37 -15.41
C TRP A 132 -4.05 14.17 -14.65
N SER A 133 -4.43 14.79 -13.54
CA SER A 133 -3.47 15.55 -12.70
C SER A 133 -3.81 15.43 -11.23
N ALA A 134 -2.78 15.20 -10.40
CA ALA A 134 -2.86 15.30 -8.94
C ALA A 134 -1.52 15.71 -8.34
N GLY A 135 -1.54 16.59 -7.34
CA GLY A 135 -0.33 17.14 -6.76
C GLY A 135 0.58 17.78 -7.81
N PRO A 136 1.87 17.42 -7.84
CA PRO A 136 2.81 17.95 -8.83
C PRO A 136 2.83 17.17 -10.15
N PHE A 137 2.00 16.13 -10.32
CA PHE A 137 2.05 15.21 -11.44
C PHE A 137 0.93 15.49 -12.45
N THR A 138 1.27 15.30 -13.74
CA THR A 138 0.33 15.35 -14.86
C THR A 138 0.60 14.15 -15.76
N CYS A 139 -0.45 13.43 -16.14
CA CYS A 139 -0.40 12.28 -17.03
C CYS A 139 -1.24 12.51 -18.27
N TYR A 140 -0.70 12.17 -19.44
CA TYR A 140 -1.35 12.26 -20.75
C TYR A 140 -1.65 10.85 -21.25
N SER A 141 -2.92 10.53 -21.37
CA SER A 141 -3.40 9.23 -21.88
C SER A 141 -3.48 9.27 -23.39
N GLU A 142 -2.63 8.51 -24.06
CA GLU A 142 -2.60 8.44 -25.52
C GLU A 142 -2.69 6.98 -26.02
N ARG A 143 -3.14 6.77 -27.26
CA ARG A 143 -3.12 5.43 -27.87
C ARG A 143 -1.71 4.85 -28.00
N THR A 144 -0.71 5.70 -28.01
CA THR A 144 0.72 5.34 -28.09
C THR A 144 1.34 4.99 -26.75
N GLY A 145 0.65 5.29 -25.63
CA GLY A 145 1.10 5.03 -24.26
C GLY A 145 0.66 6.12 -23.28
N LEU A 146 1.11 5.97 -22.05
CA LEU A 146 0.92 6.93 -20.98
C LEU A 146 2.23 7.67 -20.74
N THR A 147 2.20 9.00 -20.83
CA THR A 147 3.31 9.87 -20.41
C THR A 147 2.91 10.57 -19.14
N CYS A 148 3.69 10.46 -18.08
CA CYS A 148 3.50 11.20 -16.84
C CYS A 148 4.72 12.05 -16.56
N GLU A 149 4.51 13.29 -16.14
CA GLU A 149 5.54 14.25 -15.79
C GLU A 149 5.28 14.91 -14.44
N ARG A 150 6.34 15.31 -13.79
CA ARG A 150 6.31 16.18 -12.62
C ARG A 150 6.66 17.61 -13.06
N GLY A 151 6.16 18.60 -12.32
CA GLY A 151 6.31 20.01 -12.67
C GLY A 151 7.75 20.53 -12.84
N ASP A 152 8.78 19.75 -12.44
CA ASP A 152 10.20 20.05 -12.66
C ASP A 152 10.78 19.43 -13.95
N GLY A 153 9.97 18.75 -14.75
CA GLY A 153 10.32 18.18 -16.06
C GLY A 153 10.75 16.71 -16.01
N HIS A 154 10.94 16.10 -14.83
CA HIS A 154 11.17 14.66 -14.77
C HIS A 154 9.91 13.88 -15.15
N SER A 155 10.09 12.82 -15.92
CA SER A 155 8.97 12.12 -16.56
C SER A 155 9.24 10.64 -16.79
N PHE A 156 8.18 9.91 -17.06
CA PHE A 156 8.26 8.58 -17.66
C PHE A 156 7.24 8.40 -18.78
N LEU A 157 7.51 7.46 -19.67
CA LEU A 157 6.58 6.98 -20.68
C LEU A 157 6.47 5.46 -20.58
N LEU A 158 5.23 4.98 -20.49
CA LEU A 158 4.87 3.57 -20.49
C LEU A 158 4.03 3.24 -21.72
N SER A 159 4.44 2.24 -22.48
CA SER A 159 3.62 1.62 -23.53
C SER A 159 4.01 0.17 -23.74
N ARG A 160 3.26 -0.59 -24.54
CA ARG A 160 3.67 -1.96 -24.91
C ARG A 160 5.01 -1.96 -25.65
N ALA A 161 5.28 -0.95 -26.47
CA ALA A 161 6.47 -0.89 -27.31
C ALA A 161 7.68 -0.23 -26.65
N ARG A 162 7.45 0.69 -25.71
CA ARG A 162 8.52 1.53 -25.16
C ARG A 162 8.32 1.82 -23.69
N VAL A 163 9.45 1.96 -23.00
CA VAL A 163 9.56 2.45 -21.64
C VAL A 163 10.69 3.49 -21.61
N ARG A 164 10.43 4.62 -21.02
CA ARG A 164 11.41 5.68 -20.75
C ARG A 164 11.23 6.18 -19.34
N ALA A 165 12.30 6.61 -18.70
CA ALA A 165 12.31 7.32 -17.43
C ALA A 165 13.53 8.23 -17.40
N ASP A 166 13.41 9.45 -16.88
CA ASP A 166 14.48 10.44 -16.77
C ASP A 166 14.43 11.21 -15.44
#